data_e89026a58fd6199fa0fa0598276ec2b9
#
_entry.id   e89026a58fd6199fa0fa0598276ec2b9
#
_cell.length_a   1.000
_cell.length_b   1.000
_cell.length_c   1.000
_cell.angle_alpha   90.00
_cell.angle_beta   90.00
_cell.angle_gamma   90.00
#
_symmetry.space_group_name_H-M   'P 1'
#
loop_
_entity.id
_entity.type
_entity.pdbx_description
1 polymer ?
#
loop_
_entity_poly.entity_id
_entity_poly.type
_entity_poly.pdbx_seq_one_letter_code
_entity_poly.pdbx_strand_id
1 'polypeptide(L)'
;MKKLHIVILVFIAAGVAVLLSFMSDLTTYDTVASARKKEGKFVHLIAKLDLSQPIEYDAIKNPNYLKFTAVDTLGVSTPVVYHSPKPTDFERSERLVLKGSMKNGQFECKEILMKCPSKYKEEISAGKNLSYTQE
;
A
#
# COMPACT_ATOMS: atom_id res chain seq x y z
N MET A 1 -8.19 -19.14 48.39
CA MET A 1 -8.96 -18.42 47.36
C MET A 1 -8.18 -17.24 46.75
N LYS A 2 -7.56 -16.40 47.54
CA LYS A 2 -6.82 -15.24 47.00
C LYS A 2 -5.69 -15.65 46.07
N LYS A 3 -4.98 -16.74 46.35
CA LYS A 3 -3.87 -17.22 45.48
C LYS A 3 -4.38 -17.73 44.13
N LEU A 4 -5.53 -18.35 44.09
CA LEU A 4 -6.13 -18.84 42.87
C LEU A 4 -6.55 -17.69 41.95
N HIS A 5 -7.09 -16.60 42.51
CA HIS A 5 -7.48 -15.42 41.72
C HIS A 5 -6.26 -14.73 41.11
N ILE A 6 -5.14 -14.70 41.86
CA ILE A 6 -3.88 -14.11 41.33
C ILE A 6 -3.37 -14.95 40.17
N VAL A 7 -3.42 -16.27 40.25
CA VAL A 7 -2.99 -17.17 39.17
C VAL A 7 -3.86 -16.96 37.92
N ILE A 8 -5.18 -16.90 38.11
CA ILE A 8 -6.11 -16.65 36.99
C ILE A 8 -5.82 -15.28 36.34
N LEU A 9 -5.60 -14.28 37.16
CA LEU A 9 -5.33 -12.93 36.65
C LEU A 9 -4.04 -12.88 35.82
N VAL A 10 -2.98 -13.56 36.26
CA VAL A 10 -1.72 -13.68 35.55
C VAL A 10 -1.93 -14.41 34.22
N PHE A 11 -2.73 -15.48 34.18
CA PHE A 11 -3.03 -16.18 32.93
C PHE A 11 -3.81 -15.31 31.94
N ILE A 12 -4.77 -14.53 32.43
CA ILE A 12 -5.54 -13.61 31.59
C ILE A 12 -4.61 -12.54 31.04
N ALA A 13 -3.75 -11.95 31.87
CA ALA A 13 -2.80 -10.94 31.45
C ALA A 13 -1.83 -11.48 30.39
N ALA A 14 -1.33 -12.68 30.57
CA ALA A 14 -0.45 -13.34 29.61
C ALA A 14 -1.19 -13.61 28.28
N GLY A 15 -2.44 -14.08 28.35
CA GLY A 15 -3.27 -14.31 27.17
C GLY A 15 -3.53 -13.02 26.37
N VAL A 16 -3.84 -11.93 27.08
CA VAL A 16 -4.05 -10.61 26.45
C VAL A 16 -2.77 -10.11 25.81
N ALA A 17 -1.63 -10.27 26.49
CA ALA A 17 -0.33 -9.85 25.93
C ALA A 17 0.01 -10.61 24.64
N VAL A 18 -0.26 -11.91 24.60
CA VAL A 18 -0.06 -12.71 23.39
C VAL A 18 -0.99 -12.26 22.27
N LEU A 19 -2.29 -12.02 22.56
CA LEU A 19 -3.24 -11.52 21.58
C LEU A 19 -2.82 -10.16 21.01
N LEU A 20 -2.39 -9.25 21.87
CA LEU A 20 -1.91 -7.92 21.43
C LEU A 20 -0.66 -8.02 20.56
N SER A 21 0.21 -8.98 20.86
CA SER A 21 1.41 -9.26 20.07
C SER A 21 1.05 -9.74 18.66
N PHE A 22 0.04 -10.60 18.54
CA PHE A 22 -0.45 -11.04 17.23
C PHE A 22 -1.20 -9.93 16.47
N MET A 23 -1.90 -9.06 17.17
CA MET A 23 -2.64 -7.97 16.54
C MET A 23 -1.73 -6.89 15.97
N SER A 24 -0.52 -6.73 16.46
CA SER A 24 0.41 -5.74 15.91
C SER A 24 0.90 -6.08 14.50
N ASP A 25 0.77 -7.34 14.09
CA ASP A 25 1.11 -7.76 12.73
C ASP A 25 -0.08 -7.66 11.76
N LEU A 26 -1.28 -7.34 12.27
CA LEU A 26 -2.48 -7.25 11.47
C LEU A 26 -2.77 -5.79 11.08
N THR A 27 -2.65 -5.51 9.80
CA THR A 27 -3.16 -4.29 9.16
C THR A 27 -2.56 -2.96 9.61
N THR A 28 -1.26 -2.87 9.75
CA THR A 28 -0.64 -1.56 9.84
C THR A 28 -0.12 -1.16 8.46
N TYR A 29 -0.57 -0.02 7.96
CA TYR A 29 0.05 0.56 6.78
C TYR A 29 1.44 1.02 7.17
N ASP A 30 2.42 0.52 6.44
CA ASP A 30 3.81 0.81 6.72
C ASP A 30 4.28 2.09 6.02
N THR A 31 5.31 2.71 6.57
CA THR A 31 6.08 3.75 5.90
C THR A 31 7.28 3.12 5.19
N VAL A 32 7.96 3.90 4.35
CA VAL A 32 9.18 3.42 3.68
C VAL A 32 10.23 2.99 4.69
N ALA A 33 10.42 3.76 5.77
CA ALA A 33 11.38 3.41 6.81
C ALA A 33 11.02 2.10 7.52
N SER A 34 9.73 1.91 7.84
CA SER A 34 9.23 0.68 8.44
C SER A 34 9.39 -0.51 7.50
N ALA A 35 9.06 -0.35 6.23
CA ALA A 35 9.20 -1.38 5.22
C ALA A 35 10.66 -1.79 5.03
N ARG A 36 11.60 -0.84 5.08
CA ARG A 36 13.04 -1.14 5.01
C ARG A 36 13.53 -1.97 6.19
N LYS A 37 13.00 -1.73 7.39
CA LYS A 37 13.30 -2.53 8.58
C LYS A 37 12.75 -3.96 8.46
N LYS A 38 11.68 -4.14 7.71
CA LYS A 38 11.01 -5.42 7.47
C LYS A 38 11.34 -5.98 6.09
N GLU A 39 12.55 -5.75 5.59
CA GLU A 39 12.95 -6.17 4.26
C GLU A 39 12.62 -7.65 4.01
N GLY A 40 12.02 -7.93 2.86
CA GLY A 40 11.55 -9.25 2.48
C GLY A 40 10.17 -9.63 3.01
N LYS A 41 9.60 -8.88 3.95
CA LYS A 41 8.24 -9.14 4.44
C LYS A 41 7.21 -8.41 3.60
N PHE A 42 6.06 -9.04 3.41
CA PHE A 42 4.95 -8.44 2.68
C PHE A 42 4.29 -7.35 3.53
N VAL A 43 4.25 -6.13 3.00
CA VAL A 43 3.71 -4.96 3.70
C VAL A 43 2.78 -4.17 2.78
N HIS A 44 1.94 -3.34 3.38
CA HIS A 44 1.07 -2.39 2.67
C HIS A 44 1.62 -0.99 2.89
N LEU A 45 2.08 -0.34 1.83
CA LEU A 45 2.66 0.97 1.86
C LEU A 45 1.68 2.00 1.30
N ILE A 46 1.32 3.00 2.11
CA ILE A 46 0.54 4.15 1.63
C ILE A 46 1.53 5.19 1.11
N ALA A 47 1.37 5.58 -0.14
CA ALA A 47 2.27 6.52 -0.79
C ALA A 47 1.54 7.36 -1.82
N LYS A 48 2.23 8.34 -2.35
CA LYS A 48 1.82 9.14 -3.50
C LYS A 48 2.84 8.96 -4.61
N LEU A 49 2.38 9.07 -5.84
CA LEU A 49 3.28 9.08 -6.99
C LEU A 49 4.08 10.37 -7.00
N ASP A 50 5.40 10.25 -7.10
CA ASP A 50 6.28 11.40 -7.27
C ASP A 50 6.37 11.76 -8.75
N LEU A 51 5.60 12.77 -9.15
CA LEU A 51 5.56 13.23 -10.53
C LEU A 51 6.83 13.99 -10.96
N SER A 52 7.67 14.40 -10.00
CA SER A 52 8.96 15.03 -10.30
C SER A 52 10.01 14.04 -10.81
N GLN A 53 9.78 12.75 -10.60
CA GLN A 53 10.65 11.67 -11.06
C GLN A 53 10.04 10.97 -12.28
N PRO A 54 10.88 10.50 -13.22
CA PRO A 54 10.39 9.84 -14.41
C PRO A 54 9.72 8.49 -14.11
N ILE A 55 8.67 8.18 -14.85
CA ILE A 55 8.03 6.86 -14.84
C ILE A 55 8.63 6.07 -15.99
N GLU A 56 9.23 4.92 -15.69
CA GLU A 56 9.79 4.03 -16.68
C GLU A 56 8.78 2.94 -17.04
N TYR A 57 8.18 3.06 -18.23
CA TYR A 57 7.23 2.08 -18.73
C TYR A 57 7.25 2.06 -20.24
N ASP A 58 7.41 0.86 -20.80
CA ASP A 58 7.33 0.65 -22.25
C ASP A 58 6.29 -0.44 -22.54
N ALA A 59 5.11 -0.01 -22.98
CA ALA A 59 4.00 -0.91 -23.27
C ALA A 59 4.26 -1.86 -24.44
N ILE A 60 5.23 -1.55 -25.30
CA ILE A 60 5.55 -2.34 -26.49
C ILE A 60 6.62 -3.38 -26.17
N LYS A 61 7.75 -2.94 -25.60
CA LYS A 61 8.89 -3.80 -25.31
C LYS A 61 8.71 -4.63 -24.05
N ASN A 62 8.17 -4.03 -22.99
CA ASN A 62 8.01 -4.69 -21.70
C ASN A 62 6.76 -4.20 -20.97
N PRO A 63 5.57 -4.68 -21.39
CA PRO A 63 4.30 -4.21 -20.80
C PRO A 63 4.13 -4.62 -19.34
N ASN A 64 4.89 -5.59 -18.85
CA ASN A 64 4.79 -6.09 -17.48
C ASN A 64 5.92 -5.58 -16.59
N TYR A 65 6.48 -4.42 -16.91
CA TYR A 65 7.50 -3.78 -16.10
C TYR A 65 7.22 -2.29 -15.99
N LEU A 66 6.87 -1.86 -14.79
CA LEU A 66 6.63 -0.46 -14.46
C LEU A 66 7.55 -0.06 -13.31
N LYS A 67 8.34 0.99 -13.50
CA LYS A 67 9.19 1.55 -12.45
C LYS A 67 8.82 3.02 -12.24
N PHE A 68 8.63 3.39 -10.98
CA PHE A 68 8.28 4.76 -10.62
C PHE A 68 8.80 5.06 -9.21
N THR A 69 8.74 6.32 -8.82
CA THR A 69 9.11 6.75 -7.47
C THR A 69 7.84 7.07 -6.68
N ALA A 70 7.74 6.53 -5.48
CA ALA A 70 6.65 6.79 -4.56
C ALA A 70 7.17 7.53 -3.33
N VAL A 71 6.34 8.42 -2.79
CA VAL A 71 6.62 9.18 -1.57
C VAL A 71 5.61 8.78 -0.51
N ASP A 72 6.09 8.37 0.66
CA ASP A 72 5.22 7.99 1.76
C ASP A 72 4.63 9.19 2.50
N THR A 73 3.82 8.92 3.53
CA THR A 73 3.17 9.98 4.32
C THR A 73 4.15 10.85 5.10
N LEU A 74 5.37 10.38 5.30
CA LEU A 74 6.44 11.12 5.99
C LEU A 74 7.36 11.88 5.03
N GLY A 75 7.10 11.82 3.73
CA GLY A 75 7.90 12.50 2.72
C GLY A 75 9.14 11.73 2.26
N VAL A 76 9.28 10.47 2.63
CA VAL A 76 10.40 9.62 2.21
C VAL A 76 10.08 8.98 0.88
N SER A 77 10.95 9.17 -0.12
CA SER A 77 10.78 8.58 -1.45
C SER A 77 11.50 7.25 -1.57
N THR A 78 10.95 6.37 -2.39
CA THR A 78 11.56 5.07 -2.70
C THR A 78 11.25 4.69 -4.14
N PRO A 79 12.17 4.05 -4.86
CA PRO A 79 11.85 3.46 -6.16
C PRO A 79 10.95 2.24 -5.97
N VAL A 80 9.95 2.12 -6.85
CA VAL A 80 8.98 1.01 -6.84
C VAL A 80 9.05 0.31 -8.19
N VAL A 81 9.09 -1.01 -8.16
CA VAL A 81 9.02 -1.85 -9.35
C VAL A 81 7.73 -2.67 -9.29
N TYR A 82 6.95 -2.62 -10.38
CA TYR A 82 5.69 -3.34 -10.50
C TYR A 82 5.72 -4.19 -11.76
N HIS A 83 5.56 -5.49 -11.59
CA HIS A 83 5.67 -6.47 -12.68
C HIS A 83 4.32 -6.77 -13.32
N SER A 84 3.61 -5.72 -13.70
CA SER A 84 2.32 -5.81 -14.37
C SER A 84 2.10 -4.55 -15.19
N PRO A 85 1.10 -4.51 -16.08
CA PRO A 85 0.84 -3.33 -16.89
C PRO A 85 0.53 -2.10 -16.03
N LYS A 86 0.94 -0.93 -16.54
CA LYS A 86 0.65 0.34 -15.89
C LYS A 86 -0.85 0.53 -15.77
N PRO A 87 -1.38 0.79 -14.56
CA PRO A 87 -2.82 1.02 -14.39
C PRO A 87 -3.30 2.25 -15.16
N THR A 88 -4.54 2.21 -15.62
CA THR A 88 -5.18 3.35 -16.27
C THR A 88 -5.27 4.51 -15.27
N ASP A 89 -4.97 5.73 -15.74
CA ASP A 89 -5.00 6.94 -14.92
C ASP A 89 -4.05 6.92 -13.71
N PHE A 90 -2.98 6.15 -13.83
CA PHE A 90 -1.98 6.02 -12.76
C PHE A 90 -1.42 7.38 -12.31
N GLU A 91 -1.14 8.27 -13.26
CA GLU A 91 -0.59 9.60 -12.99
C GLU A 91 -1.60 10.54 -12.32
N ARG A 92 -2.87 10.22 -12.39
CA ARG A 92 -3.94 11.03 -11.78
C ARG A 92 -4.31 10.57 -10.37
N SER A 93 -3.72 9.50 -9.89
CA SER A 93 -4.02 8.99 -8.56
C SER A 93 -3.57 9.96 -7.48
N GLU A 94 -4.45 10.21 -6.52
CA GLU A 94 -4.16 11.04 -5.36
C GLU A 94 -3.35 10.27 -4.32
N ARG A 95 -3.63 8.99 -4.19
CA ARG A 95 -2.98 8.11 -3.22
C ARG A 95 -2.86 6.70 -3.77
N LEU A 96 -1.75 6.08 -3.47
CA LEU A 96 -1.48 4.70 -3.84
C LEU A 96 -1.35 3.85 -2.58
N VAL A 97 -1.94 2.67 -2.61
CA VAL A 97 -1.64 1.62 -1.64
C VAL A 97 -0.86 0.54 -2.38
N LEU A 98 0.40 0.39 -2.02
CA LEU A 98 1.32 -0.53 -2.65
C LEU A 98 1.47 -1.76 -1.78
N LYS A 99 1.15 -2.92 -2.32
CA LYS A 99 1.29 -4.19 -1.62
C LYS A 99 2.48 -4.95 -2.17
N GLY A 100 3.43 -5.24 -1.32
CA GLY A 100 4.65 -5.93 -1.72
C GLY A 100 5.69 -5.95 -0.61
N SER A 101 6.96 -6.00 -0.98
CA SER A 101 8.06 -6.06 -0.03
C SER A 101 9.26 -5.23 -0.49
N MET A 102 10.05 -4.77 0.46
CA MET A 102 11.32 -4.09 0.16
C MET A 102 12.39 -5.13 -0.19
N LYS A 103 13.12 -4.88 -1.26
CA LYS A 103 14.27 -5.69 -1.67
C LYS A 103 15.35 -4.79 -2.27
N ASN A 104 16.56 -4.87 -1.74
CA ASN A 104 17.74 -4.18 -2.28
C ASN A 104 17.50 -2.67 -2.49
N GLY A 105 16.86 -2.02 -1.52
CA GLY A 105 16.63 -0.58 -1.55
C GLY A 105 15.48 -0.11 -2.44
N GLN A 106 14.74 -1.02 -3.07
CA GLN A 106 13.55 -0.69 -3.86
C GLN A 106 12.36 -1.54 -3.41
N PHE A 107 11.15 -1.03 -3.65
CA PHE A 107 9.93 -1.71 -3.27
C PHE A 107 9.44 -2.58 -4.43
N GLU A 108 9.41 -3.89 -4.21
CA GLU A 108 8.86 -4.86 -5.16
C GLU A 108 7.35 -4.94 -4.94
N CYS A 109 6.59 -4.24 -5.78
CA CYS A 109 5.15 -4.15 -5.66
C CYS A 109 4.47 -5.29 -6.42
N LYS A 110 3.52 -5.95 -5.78
CA LYS A 110 2.71 -7.02 -6.40
C LYS A 110 1.32 -6.54 -6.78
N GLU A 111 0.79 -5.57 -6.05
CA GLU A 111 -0.53 -5.03 -6.31
C GLU A 111 -0.55 -3.54 -6.00
N ILE A 112 -1.20 -2.77 -6.86
CA ILE A 112 -1.38 -1.33 -6.67
C ILE A 112 -2.87 -1.04 -6.56
N LEU A 113 -3.28 -0.43 -5.45
CA LEU A 113 -4.62 0.14 -5.29
C LEU A 113 -4.52 1.65 -5.40
N MET A 114 -5.31 2.23 -6.26
CA MET A 114 -5.32 3.67 -6.50
C MET A 114 -6.56 4.31 -5.91
N LYS A 115 -6.38 5.48 -5.31
CA LYS A 115 -7.49 6.35 -4.93
C LYS A 115 -7.46 7.60 -5.78
N CYS A 116 -8.54 7.82 -6.50
CA CYS A 116 -8.70 9.01 -7.32
C CYS A 116 -9.26 10.16 -6.48
N PRO A 117 -8.97 11.43 -6.84
CA PRO A 117 -9.59 12.59 -6.20
C PRO A 117 -11.11 12.54 -6.30
N SER A 118 -11.82 13.09 -5.33
CA SER A 118 -13.28 13.11 -5.31
C SER A 118 -13.87 13.73 -6.56
N LYS A 119 -13.29 14.81 -7.05
CA LYS A 119 -13.70 15.46 -8.30
C LYS A 119 -13.62 14.53 -9.49
N TYR A 120 -12.54 13.75 -9.57
CA TYR A 120 -12.34 12.79 -10.64
C TYR A 120 -13.36 11.66 -10.59
N LYS A 121 -13.72 11.20 -9.41
CA LYS A 121 -14.77 10.19 -9.23
C LYS A 121 -16.12 10.70 -9.69
N GLU A 122 -16.46 11.94 -9.38
CA GLU A 122 -17.70 12.58 -9.83
C GLU A 122 -17.74 12.67 -11.36
N GLU A 123 -16.66 13.08 -11.99
CA GLU A 123 -16.55 13.13 -13.45
C GLU A 123 -16.71 11.77 -14.08
N ILE A 124 -16.07 10.75 -13.54
CA ILE A 124 -16.21 9.37 -14.03
C ILE A 124 -17.64 8.89 -13.86
N SER A 125 -18.26 9.14 -12.73
CA SER A 125 -19.65 8.75 -12.45
C SER A 125 -20.62 9.45 -13.41
N ALA A 126 -20.43 10.73 -13.63
CA ALA A 126 -21.23 11.50 -14.59
C ALA A 126 -20.99 11.00 -16.03
N GLY A 127 -19.75 10.74 -16.39
CA GLY A 127 -19.40 10.18 -17.68
C GLY A 127 -20.00 8.79 -17.92
N LYS A 128 -19.99 7.94 -16.92
CA LYS A 128 -20.62 6.63 -16.99
C LYS A 128 -22.13 6.74 -17.16
N ASN A 129 -22.76 7.61 -16.40
CA ASN A 129 -24.20 7.82 -16.52
C ASN A 129 -24.59 8.32 -17.90
N LEU A 130 -23.78 9.20 -18.47
CA LEU A 130 -23.97 9.67 -19.85
C LEU A 130 -23.77 8.56 -20.87
N SER A 131 -22.80 7.68 -20.66
CA SER A 131 -22.56 6.53 -21.52
C SER A 131 -23.75 5.58 -21.55
N TYR A 132 -24.33 5.31 -20.40
CA TYR A 132 -25.52 4.43 -20.32
C TYR A 132 -26.75 5.04 -20.97
N THR A 133 -26.84 6.36 -20.98
CA THR A 133 -27.98 7.07 -21.58
C THR A 133 -27.90 7.08 -23.11
N GLN A 134 -26.70 6.93 -23.67
CA GLN A 134 -26.50 6.92 -25.12
C GLN A 134 -26.69 5.54 -25.76
N GLU A 135 -26.72 4.52 -24.96
CA GLU A 135 -27.03 3.17 -25.41
C GLU A 135 -28.54 2.87 -25.30
#